data_4591cf492517860a45e65f436be752f3
#
_entry.id   4591cf492517860a45e65f436be752f3
#
_cell.length_a   1.000
_cell.length_b   1.000
_cell.length_c   1.000
_cell.angle_alpha   90.00
_cell.angle_beta   90.00
_cell.angle_gamma   90.00
#
_symmetry.space_group_name_H-M   'P 1'
#
loop_
_entity.id
_entity.type
_entity.pdbx_description
1 polymer ?
#
loop_
_entity_poly.entity_id
_entity_poly.type
_entity_poly.pdbx_seq_one_letter_code
_entity_poly.pdbx_strand_id
1 'polypeptide(L)'
;MLVSQPRAYLRYAYERRFAMPAFNVCNLEMARAVIEAATLERAPVIVQTYPGDLAHGEFNGASALPAIIKHLATQTDVPVFLHLDHGLGLAYNLRYLREGYSSVMYDGHTLPLAEALAETAAIARVAHALDAALEGELGTFGAGQGSHELTNPAEVRRMFDEGQVDMLAVSVGSEHGQASRLDLALLRAIADQAGAPLVLHGGSGIHEEDVRAAIALGVVKINIGAALARAWNHGSSEALAANESHYGVLRQAMERVCEVARHRLRLCGASGQV
;
A
#
# COMPACT_ATOMS: atom_id res chain seq x y z
N MET A 1 -12.79 -10.93 3.59
CA MET A 1 -13.63 -10.77 2.36
C MET A 1 -12.99 -9.74 1.43
N LEU A 2 -12.84 -10.04 0.13
CA LEU A 2 -12.29 -9.07 -0.83
C LEU A 2 -13.23 -7.87 -0.97
N VAL A 3 -12.67 -6.65 -0.94
CA VAL A 3 -13.48 -5.41 -0.98
C VAL A 3 -13.99 -5.18 -2.41
N SER A 4 -15.30 -4.96 -2.53
CA SER A 4 -15.99 -4.68 -3.80
C SER A 4 -16.26 -3.18 -4.03
N GLN A 5 -16.13 -2.35 -3.01
CA GLN A 5 -16.35 -0.89 -3.08
C GLN A 5 -15.18 -0.11 -2.45
N PRO A 6 -13.97 -0.20 -3.03
CA PRO A 6 -12.77 0.36 -2.41
C PRO A 6 -12.87 1.87 -2.20
N ARG A 7 -13.44 2.61 -3.14
CA ARG A 7 -13.58 4.08 -3.06
C ARG A 7 -14.45 4.52 -1.88
N ALA A 8 -15.55 3.82 -1.61
CA ALA A 8 -16.40 4.11 -0.46
C ALA A 8 -15.64 3.86 0.86
N TYR A 9 -14.82 2.81 0.88
CA TYR A 9 -14.03 2.47 2.08
C TYR A 9 -12.87 3.45 2.32
N LEU A 10 -12.21 3.94 1.26
CA LEU A 10 -11.21 5.00 1.37
C LEU A 10 -11.82 6.28 1.96
N ARG A 11 -13.02 6.66 1.51
CA ARG A 11 -13.76 7.79 2.08
C ARG A 11 -14.11 7.56 3.55
N TYR A 12 -14.59 6.37 3.91
CA TYR A 12 -14.88 6.00 5.28
C TYR A 12 -13.63 6.13 6.18
N ALA A 13 -12.47 5.63 5.73
CA ALA A 13 -11.21 5.78 6.45
C ALA A 13 -10.81 7.26 6.62
N TYR A 14 -10.98 8.07 5.57
CA TYR A 14 -10.70 9.50 5.59
C TYR A 14 -11.58 10.25 6.60
N GLU A 15 -12.88 9.98 6.63
CA GLU A 15 -13.84 10.61 7.54
C GLU A 15 -13.60 10.18 9.00
N ARG A 16 -13.23 8.92 9.22
CA ARG A 16 -12.99 8.35 10.55
C ARG A 16 -11.58 8.56 11.07
N ARG A 17 -10.69 9.13 10.27
CA ARG A 17 -9.30 9.43 10.64
C ARG A 17 -8.53 8.19 11.12
N PHE A 18 -8.58 7.12 10.34
CA PHE A 18 -7.66 5.99 10.45
C PHE A 18 -7.02 5.69 9.11
N ALA A 19 -5.87 5.02 9.11
CA ALA A 19 -5.22 4.56 7.88
C ALA A 19 -5.21 3.03 7.83
N MET A 20 -5.31 2.48 6.63
CA MET A 20 -5.08 1.07 6.35
C MET A 20 -3.60 0.87 6.01
N PRO A 21 -2.86 0.08 6.80
CA PRO A 21 -1.53 -0.33 6.38
C PRO A 21 -1.63 -1.15 5.09
N ALA A 22 -0.78 -0.84 4.13
CA ALA A 22 -0.67 -1.55 2.87
C ALA A 22 0.63 -2.37 2.88
N PHE A 23 0.48 -3.68 2.95
CA PHE A 23 1.57 -4.60 3.18
C PHE A 23 2.04 -5.25 1.88
N ASN A 24 3.31 -5.00 1.47
CA ASN A 24 3.92 -5.69 0.35
C ASN A 24 4.21 -7.15 0.72
N VAL A 25 3.67 -8.07 -0.05
CA VAL A 25 3.85 -9.51 0.12
C VAL A 25 4.40 -10.13 -1.16
N CYS A 26 5.27 -11.14 -1.03
CA CYS A 26 5.89 -11.81 -2.16
C CYS A 26 5.64 -13.33 -2.20
N ASN A 27 5.00 -13.90 -1.18
CA ASN A 27 4.70 -15.33 -1.09
C ASN A 27 3.40 -15.60 -0.31
N LEU A 28 2.97 -16.88 -0.32
CA LEU A 28 1.78 -17.36 0.39
C LEU A 28 1.84 -17.06 1.90
N GLU A 29 2.98 -17.33 2.52
CA GLU A 29 3.16 -17.26 3.96
C GLU A 29 3.04 -15.83 4.46
N MET A 30 3.65 -14.86 3.76
CA MET A 30 3.52 -13.44 4.10
C MET A 30 2.08 -12.95 3.93
N ALA A 31 1.42 -13.33 2.81
CA ALA A 31 0.02 -12.97 2.58
C ALA A 31 -0.90 -13.52 3.67
N ARG A 32 -0.69 -14.78 4.06
CA ARG A 32 -1.42 -15.43 5.15
C ARG A 32 -1.19 -14.72 6.48
N ALA A 33 0.05 -14.45 6.85
CA ALA A 33 0.40 -13.79 8.12
C ALA A 33 -0.23 -12.40 8.24
N VAL A 34 -0.26 -11.63 7.15
CA VAL A 34 -0.88 -10.30 7.10
C VAL A 34 -2.41 -10.39 7.26
N ILE A 35 -3.07 -11.31 6.56
CA ILE A 35 -4.53 -11.48 6.65
C ILE A 35 -4.93 -12.04 8.02
N GLU A 36 -4.13 -12.93 8.61
CA GLU A 36 -4.33 -13.44 9.98
C GLU A 36 -4.21 -12.29 11.00
N ALA A 37 -3.18 -11.43 10.86
CA ALA A 37 -3.02 -10.24 11.70
C ALA A 37 -4.24 -9.32 11.63
N ALA A 38 -4.76 -9.06 10.42
CA ALA A 38 -5.94 -8.24 10.20
C ALA A 38 -7.19 -8.86 10.85
N THR A 39 -7.34 -10.18 10.73
CA THR A 39 -8.44 -10.94 11.36
C THR A 39 -8.40 -10.83 12.88
N LEU A 40 -7.22 -11.03 13.48
CA LEU A 40 -7.01 -10.92 14.93
C LEU A 40 -7.28 -9.50 15.46
N GLU A 41 -6.93 -8.47 14.68
CA GLU A 41 -7.14 -7.07 15.05
C GLU A 41 -8.54 -6.55 14.65
N ARG A 42 -9.37 -7.35 13.98
CA ARG A 42 -10.66 -6.92 13.40
C ARG A 42 -10.47 -5.63 12.59
N ALA A 43 -9.54 -5.66 11.66
CA ALA A 43 -9.07 -4.51 10.93
C ALA A 43 -9.22 -4.69 9.42
N PRO A 44 -9.60 -3.64 8.66
CA PRO A 44 -9.42 -3.64 7.22
C PRO A 44 -7.93 -3.62 6.90
N VAL A 45 -7.53 -4.25 5.80
CA VAL A 45 -6.12 -4.36 5.40
C VAL A 45 -5.94 -4.25 3.89
N ILE A 46 -4.86 -3.61 3.48
CA ILE A 46 -4.41 -3.63 2.08
C ILE A 46 -3.28 -4.64 1.97
N VAL A 47 -3.48 -5.67 1.16
CA VAL A 47 -2.43 -6.61 0.75
C VAL A 47 -2.00 -6.19 -0.65
N GLN A 48 -0.76 -5.75 -0.78
CA GLN A 48 -0.28 -5.20 -2.05
C GLN A 48 0.89 -6.00 -2.63
N THR A 49 0.96 -5.96 -3.96
CA THR A 49 2.06 -6.52 -4.74
C THR A 49 2.62 -5.45 -5.66
N TYR A 50 3.91 -5.46 -5.90
CA TYR A 50 4.51 -4.58 -6.89
C TYR A 50 5.12 -5.41 -8.04
N PRO A 51 5.48 -4.81 -9.18
CA PRO A 51 5.98 -5.55 -10.33
C PRO A 51 7.12 -6.54 -10.05
N GLY A 52 8.03 -6.21 -9.12
CA GLY A 52 9.11 -7.10 -8.71
C GLY A 52 8.64 -8.36 -7.98
N ASP A 53 7.66 -8.24 -7.07
CA ASP A 53 7.07 -9.40 -6.37
C ASP A 53 6.34 -10.32 -7.35
N LEU A 54 5.62 -9.71 -8.30
CA LEU A 54 4.88 -10.44 -9.32
C LEU A 54 5.82 -11.18 -10.27
N ALA A 55 6.89 -10.51 -10.73
CA ALA A 55 7.90 -11.10 -11.61
C ALA A 55 8.65 -12.25 -10.92
N HIS A 56 8.93 -12.14 -9.62
CA HIS A 56 9.59 -13.22 -8.86
C HIS A 56 8.73 -14.50 -8.80
N GLY A 57 7.41 -14.35 -8.67
CA GLY A 57 6.46 -15.46 -8.65
C GLY A 57 5.85 -15.82 -10.02
N GLU A 58 6.39 -15.27 -11.11
CA GLU A 58 5.83 -15.46 -12.45
C GLU A 58 6.29 -16.79 -13.06
N PHE A 59 5.31 -17.51 -13.60
CA PHE A 59 5.53 -18.68 -14.43
C PHE A 59 4.66 -18.59 -15.69
N ASN A 60 5.26 -18.68 -16.87
CA ASN A 60 4.56 -18.51 -18.14
C ASN A 60 3.74 -17.21 -18.28
N GLY A 61 4.29 -16.10 -17.80
CA GLY A 61 3.66 -14.78 -17.92
C GLY A 61 2.54 -14.51 -16.92
N ALA A 62 2.38 -15.35 -15.88
CA ALA A 62 1.37 -15.13 -14.83
C ALA A 62 1.93 -15.43 -13.44
N SER A 63 1.60 -14.56 -12.47
CA SER A 63 1.91 -14.81 -11.06
C SER A 63 0.71 -15.47 -10.37
N ALA A 64 0.97 -16.48 -9.54
CA ALA A 64 -0.05 -17.11 -8.72
C ALA A 64 -0.45 -16.24 -7.50
N LEU A 65 0.35 -15.25 -7.14
CA LEU A 65 0.19 -14.46 -5.92
C LEU A 65 -1.17 -13.76 -5.81
N PRO A 66 -1.72 -13.11 -6.86
CA PRO A 66 -3.06 -12.53 -6.79
C PRO A 66 -4.17 -13.56 -6.50
N ALA A 67 -4.05 -14.76 -7.07
CA ALA A 67 -5.02 -15.84 -6.83
C ALA A 67 -4.94 -16.36 -5.38
N ILE A 68 -3.72 -16.47 -4.84
CA ILE A 68 -3.47 -16.84 -3.44
C ILE A 68 -4.11 -15.82 -2.50
N ILE A 69 -3.86 -14.52 -2.70
CA ILE A 69 -4.40 -13.46 -1.85
C ILE A 69 -5.94 -13.46 -1.90
N LYS A 70 -6.52 -13.57 -3.10
CA LYS A 70 -7.98 -13.66 -3.27
C LYS A 70 -8.58 -14.87 -2.54
N HIS A 71 -7.92 -16.04 -2.64
CA HIS A 71 -8.36 -17.21 -1.91
C HIS A 71 -8.29 -17.00 -0.39
N LEU A 72 -7.19 -16.49 0.14
CA LEU A 72 -7.05 -16.20 1.56
C LEU A 72 -8.09 -15.18 2.05
N ALA A 73 -8.43 -14.17 1.25
CA ALA A 73 -9.46 -13.20 1.58
C ALA A 73 -10.86 -13.81 1.75
N THR A 74 -11.14 -15.00 1.17
CA THR A 74 -12.40 -15.72 1.41
C THR A 74 -12.47 -16.41 2.77
N GLN A 75 -11.34 -16.54 3.46
CA GLN A 75 -11.24 -17.24 4.75
C GLN A 75 -11.38 -16.30 5.96
N THR A 76 -11.72 -15.03 5.71
CA THR A 76 -11.89 -14.02 6.77
C THR A 76 -13.07 -13.11 6.48
N ASP A 77 -13.66 -12.56 7.53
CA ASP A 77 -14.78 -11.59 7.44
C ASP A 77 -14.27 -10.14 7.39
N VAL A 78 -12.97 -9.90 7.64
CA VAL A 78 -12.43 -8.54 7.55
C VAL A 78 -12.26 -8.10 6.09
N PRO A 79 -12.42 -6.79 5.79
CA PRO A 79 -12.19 -6.25 4.45
C PRO A 79 -10.73 -6.37 4.04
N VAL A 80 -10.45 -7.06 2.93
CA VAL A 80 -9.13 -7.21 2.32
C VAL A 80 -9.13 -6.52 0.98
N PHE A 81 -8.25 -5.54 0.80
CA PHE A 81 -7.97 -4.92 -0.49
C PHE A 81 -6.80 -5.66 -1.15
N LEU A 82 -6.96 -5.98 -2.42
CA LEU A 82 -5.85 -6.41 -3.27
C LEU A 82 -5.41 -5.22 -4.11
N HIS A 83 -4.19 -4.72 -3.88
CA HIS A 83 -3.67 -3.50 -4.47
C HIS A 83 -2.41 -3.75 -5.31
N LEU A 84 -2.34 -3.12 -6.49
CA LEU A 84 -1.14 -3.08 -7.32
C LEU A 84 -0.36 -1.81 -7.03
N ASP A 85 0.82 -1.97 -6.44
CA ASP A 85 1.76 -0.90 -6.10
C ASP A 85 2.68 -0.64 -7.29
N HIS A 86 2.85 0.61 -7.72
CA HIS A 86 3.70 1.04 -8.85
C HIS A 86 3.43 0.32 -10.19
N GLY A 87 2.19 0.34 -10.67
CA GLY A 87 1.83 -0.22 -11.98
C GLY A 87 2.47 0.54 -13.16
N LEU A 88 2.93 -0.21 -14.17
CA LEU A 88 3.77 0.27 -15.27
C LEU A 88 2.97 0.84 -16.46
N GLY A 89 1.99 1.74 -16.23
CA GLY A 89 1.16 2.35 -17.27
C GLY A 89 -0.16 1.63 -17.54
N LEU A 90 -0.93 2.13 -18.50
CA LEU A 90 -2.32 1.71 -18.74
C LEU A 90 -2.47 0.20 -19.02
N ALA A 91 -1.67 -0.36 -19.90
CA ALA A 91 -1.81 -1.77 -20.29
C ALA A 91 -1.52 -2.72 -19.12
N TYR A 92 -0.52 -2.37 -18.30
CA TYR A 92 -0.14 -3.14 -17.12
C TYR A 92 -1.24 -3.06 -16.05
N ASN A 93 -1.71 -1.86 -15.70
CA ASN A 93 -2.79 -1.66 -14.75
C ASN A 93 -4.08 -2.36 -15.19
N LEU A 94 -4.45 -2.30 -16.47
CA LEU A 94 -5.62 -2.97 -17.04
C LEU A 94 -5.55 -4.51 -16.86
N ARG A 95 -4.37 -5.11 -17.02
CA ARG A 95 -4.18 -6.56 -16.79
C ARG A 95 -4.60 -6.92 -15.37
N TYR A 96 -4.06 -6.23 -14.35
CA TYR A 96 -4.35 -6.56 -12.96
C TYR A 96 -5.76 -6.17 -12.50
N LEU A 97 -6.32 -5.10 -13.05
CA LEU A 97 -7.74 -4.79 -12.85
C LEU A 97 -8.64 -5.94 -13.34
N ARG A 98 -8.33 -6.53 -14.50
CA ARG A 98 -9.05 -7.72 -15.01
C ARG A 98 -8.82 -8.97 -14.14
N GLU A 99 -7.71 -9.06 -13.47
CA GLU A 99 -7.44 -10.12 -12.49
C GLU A 99 -8.17 -9.90 -11.14
N GLY A 100 -8.93 -8.81 -11.00
CA GLY A 100 -9.78 -8.52 -9.83
C GLY A 100 -9.06 -7.80 -8.72
N TYR A 101 -8.06 -6.97 -9.05
CA TYR A 101 -7.50 -6.01 -8.09
C TYR A 101 -8.56 -4.97 -7.74
N SER A 102 -8.73 -4.71 -6.45
CA SER A 102 -9.67 -3.69 -5.93
C SER A 102 -9.10 -2.27 -6.06
N SER A 103 -7.79 -2.14 -6.21
CA SER A 103 -7.15 -0.86 -6.49
C SER A 103 -5.81 -1.04 -7.18
N VAL A 104 -5.40 -0.04 -7.94
CA VAL A 104 -4.11 0.01 -8.64
C VAL A 104 -3.47 1.37 -8.43
N MET A 105 -2.16 1.44 -8.58
CA MET A 105 -1.41 2.68 -8.54
C MET A 105 -0.73 2.93 -9.89
N TYR A 106 -0.67 4.19 -10.27
CA TYR A 106 0.15 4.66 -11.37
C TYR A 106 1.04 5.82 -10.92
N ASP A 107 2.31 5.66 -11.23
CA ASP A 107 3.37 6.61 -10.97
C ASP A 107 3.88 7.15 -12.30
N GLY A 108 3.55 8.38 -12.60
CA GLY A 108 3.92 9.07 -13.84
C GLY A 108 5.17 9.94 -13.73
N HIS A 109 6.00 9.79 -12.71
CA HIS A 109 7.12 10.69 -12.38
C HIS A 109 8.15 10.87 -13.50
N THR A 110 8.24 9.94 -14.45
CA THR A 110 9.15 10.05 -15.61
C THR A 110 8.61 10.90 -16.74
N LEU A 111 7.34 11.29 -16.68
CA LEU A 111 6.65 12.07 -17.70
C LEU A 111 6.49 13.54 -17.29
N PRO A 112 6.39 14.47 -18.25
CA PRO A 112 5.88 15.80 -17.97
C PRO A 112 4.49 15.73 -17.33
N LEU A 113 4.20 16.60 -16.35
CA LEU A 113 2.97 16.57 -15.55
C LEU A 113 1.69 16.46 -16.41
N ALA A 114 1.60 17.16 -17.54
CA ALA A 114 0.42 17.11 -18.41
C ALA A 114 0.21 15.72 -19.03
N GLU A 115 1.29 15.03 -19.39
CA GLU A 115 1.25 13.68 -19.96
C GLU A 115 0.92 12.66 -18.87
N ALA A 116 1.55 12.80 -17.69
CA ALA A 116 1.26 11.99 -16.52
C ALA A 116 -0.22 12.07 -16.11
N LEU A 117 -0.79 13.28 -16.05
CA LEU A 117 -2.21 13.50 -15.76
C LEU A 117 -3.12 12.84 -16.80
N ALA A 118 -2.79 12.95 -18.10
CA ALA A 118 -3.58 12.34 -19.15
C ALA A 118 -3.60 10.80 -19.07
N GLU A 119 -2.45 10.18 -18.80
CA GLU A 119 -2.36 8.73 -18.61
C GLU A 119 -3.05 8.28 -17.32
N THR A 120 -2.84 9.00 -16.21
CA THR A 120 -3.53 8.78 -14.93
C THR A 120 -5.05 8.78 -15.14
N ALA A 121 -5.59 9.79 -15.82
CA ALA A 121 -7.02 9.88 -16.14
C ALA A 121 -7.52 8.73 -17.04
N ALA A 122 -6.68 8.24 -17.95
CA ALA A 122 -7.02 7.08 -18.77
C ALA A 122 -7.14 5.80 -17.92
N ILE A 123 -6.22 5.61 -16.97
CA ILE A 123 -6.24 4.49 -16.02
C ILE A 123 -7.44 4.63 -15.06
N ALA A 124 -7.71 5.84 -14.54
CA ALA A 124 -8.85 6.12 -13.68
C ALA A 124 -10.18 5.71 -14.30
N ARG A 125 -10.42 6.08 -15.55
CA ARG A 125 -11.64 5.71 -16.28
C ARG A 125 -11.84 4.19 -16.33
N VAL A 126 -10.77 3.44 -16.55
CA VAL A 126 -10.83 1.96 -16.59
C VAL A 126 -11.03 1.38 -15.20
N ALA A 127 -10.29 1.86 -14.20
CA ALA A 127 -10.43 1.42 -12.82
C ALA A 127 -11.85 1.66 -12.30
N HIS A 128 -12.40 2.86 -12.51
CA HIS A 128 -13.76 3.23 -12.10
C HIS A 128 -14.84 2.41 -12.81
N ALA A 129 -14.65 2.08 -14.09
CA ALA A 129 -15.57 1.22 -14.83
C ALA A 129 -15.59 -0.24 -14.33
N LEU A 130 -14.56 -0.66 -13.60
CA LEU A 130 -14.42 -1.97 -12.96
C LEU A 130 -14.63 -1.91 -11.43
N ASP A 131 -15.21 -0.82 -10.91
CA ASP A 131 -15.44 -0.57 -9.48
C ASP A 131 -14.16 -0.58 -8.62
N ALA A 132 -12.99 -0.41 -9.23
CA ALA A 132 -11.71 -0.30 -8.55
C ALA A 132 -11.35 1.16 -8.25
N ALA A 133 -10.38 1.36 -7.34
CA ALA A 133 -9.81 2.66 -7.03
C ALA A 133 -8.46 2.88 -7.72
N LEU A 134 -8.13 4.14 -8.00
CA LEU A 134 -6.82 4.54 -8.49
C LEU A 134 -6.07 5.37 -7.45
N GLU A 135 -4.82 4.99 -7.19
CA GLU A 135 -3.81 5.80 -6.52
C GLU A 135 -2.94 6.49 -7.57
N GLY A 136 -2.77 7.80 -7.44
CA GLY A 136 -1.76 8.55 -8.18
C GLY A 136 -0.56 8.87 -7.30
N GLU A 137 0.50 9.39 -7.90
CA GLU A 137 1.70 9.86 -7.19
C GLU A 137 2.07 11.26 -7.64
N LEU A 138 2.53 12.09 -6.69
CA LEU A 138 3.08 13.42 -6.95
C LEU A 138 4.31 13.65 -6.09
N GLY A 139 5.43 13.98 -6.73
CA GLY A 139 6.76 13.94 -6.13
C GLY A 139 7.44 12.60 -6.42
N THR A 140 8.60 12.34 -5.84
CA THR A 140 9.33 11.09 -6.06
C THR A 140 9.71 10.43 -4.76
N PHE A 141 9.55 9.10 -4.70
CA PHE A 141 10.01 8.26 -3.61
C PHE A 141 11.22 7.45 -4.11
N GLY A 142 12.44 7.94 -3.92
CA GLY A 142 13.62 7.29 -4.47
C GLY A 142 14.38 6.45 -3.45
N ALA A 143 14.61 5.17 -3.77
CA ALA A 143 15.77 4.44 -3.31
C ALA A 143 16.82 4.50 -4.43
N GLY A 144 17.59 5.57 -4.51
CA GLY A 144 18.61 5.68 -5.55
C GLY A 144 19.12 7.11 -5.67
N GLN A 145 20.36 7.27 -6.12
CA GLN A 145 21.08 8.52 -6.30
C GLN A 145 20.30 9.54 -7.16
N GLY A 146 19.45 10.34 -6.52
CA GLY A 146 18.70 11.41 -7.17
C GLY A 146 17.90 12.18 -6.14
N SER A 147 17.78 13.47 -6.32
CA SER A 147 17.01 14.36 -5.46
C SER A 147 15.59 13.84 -5.24
N HIS A 148 15.22 13.58 -3.98
CA HIS A 148 13.82 13.42 -3.62
C HIS A 148 13.07 14.70 -3.98
N GLU A 149 12.18 14.64 -4.93
CA GLU A 149 11.31 15.76 -5.24
C GLU A 149 10.11 15.71 -4.30
N LEU A 150 10.05 16.68 -3.37
CA LEU A 150 8.92 16.82 -2.49
C LEU A 150 7.68 17.24 -3.28
N THR A 151 6.50 16.79 -2.83
CA THR A 151 5.23 17.13 -3.48
C THR A 151 5.00 18.64 -3.47
N ASN A 152 4.73 19.20 -4.65
CA ASN A 152 4.32 20.60 -4.79
C ASN A 152 2.83 20.74 -4.46
N PRO A 153 2.43 21.46 -3.38
CA PRO A 153 1.03 21.62 -3.02
C PRO A 153 0.15 22.23 -4.12
N ALA A 154 0.73 23.10 -4.98
CA ALA A 154 -0.02 23.75 -6.06
C ALA A 154 -0.51 22.79 -7.16
N GLU A 155 0.08 21.59 -7.26
CA GLU A 155 -0.25 20.59 -8.27
C GLU A 155 -1.22 19.52 -7.75
N VAL A 156 -1.40 19.44 -6.43
CA VAL A 156 -2.19 18.40 -5.77
C VAL A 156 -3.63 18.36 -6.30
N ARG A 157 -4.28 19.52 -6.39
CA ARG A 157 -5.67 19.60 -6.84
C ARG A 157 -5.87 19.06 -8.25
N ARG A 158 -4.86 19.26 -9.12
CA ARG A 158 -4.90 18.77 -10.51
C ARG A 158 -4.93 17.23 -10.58
N MET A 159 -4.26 16.52 -9.66
CA MET A 159 -4.31 15.06 -9.62
C MET A 159 -5.74 14.55 -9.38
N PHE A 160 -6.51 15.22 -8.53
CA PHE A 160 -7.92 14.86 -8.29
C PHE A 160 -8.85 15.32 -9.42
N ASP A 161 -8.70 16.56 -9.91
CA ASP A 161 -9.61 17.14 -10.89
C ASP A 161 -9.34 16.66 -12.33
N GLU A 162 -8.07 16.60 -12.75
CA GLU A 162 -7.66 16.20 -14.10
C GLU A 162 -7.28 14.70 -14.14
N GLY A 163 -6.47 14.22 -13.19
CA GLY A 163 -6.04 12.82 -13.09
C GLY A 163 -7.12 11.86 -12.59
N GLN A 164 -8.15 12.38 -11.90
CA GLN A 164 -9.29 11.64 -11.36
C GLN A 164 -8.89 10.51 -10.40
N VAL A 165 -7.84 10.72 -9.60
CA VAL A 165 -7.39 9.76 -8.60
C VAL A 165 -8.34 9.71 -7.39
N ASP A 166 -8.43 8.55 -6.73
CA ASP A 166 -9.23 8.36 -5.52
C ASP A 166 -8.41 8.59 -4.25
N MET A 167 -7.10 8.44 -4.37
CA MET A 167 -6.11 8.73 -3.32
C MET A 167 -4.78 9.15 -3.96
N LEU A 168 -3.99 9.94 -3.25
CA LEU A 168 -2.74 10.51 -3.76
C LEU A 168 -1.56 10.20 -2.85
N ALA A 169 -0.56 9.51 -3.39
CA ALA A 169 0.74 9.32 -2.75
C ALA A 169 1.56 10.62 -2.81
N VAL A 170 2.06 11.06 -1.66
CA VAL A 170 2.74 12.35 -1.51
C VAL A 170 4.11 12.20 -0.86
N SER A 171 5.13 12.85 -1.44
CA SER A 171 6.49 12.89 -0.94
C SER A 171 6.66 14.04 0.05
N VAL A 172 6.84 13.70 1.32
CA VAL A 172 6.95 14.65 2.44
C VAL A 172 8.09 14.28 3.41
N GLY A 173 9.14 13.63 2.89
CA GLY A 173 10.35 13.30 3.66
C GLY A 173 10.42 11.86 4.16
N SER A 174 9.46 10.98 3.80
CA SER A 174 9.58 9.56 4.09
C SER A 174 10.58 8.87 3.16
N GLU A 175 11.38 7.95 3.70
CA GLU A 175 12.37 7.19 2.94
C GLU A 175 12.09 5.68 3.03
N HIS A 176 12.35 4.96 1.93
CA HIS A 176 12.16 3.52 1.89
C HIS A 176 13.15 2.79 2.82
N GLY A 177 12.61 2.12 3.85
CA GLY A 177 13.38 1.22 4.73
C GLY A 177 14.29 1.91 5.75
N GLN A 178 14.39 3.24 5.74
CA GLN A 178 15.21 4.04 6.65
C GLN A 178 14.34 4.77 7.69
N ALA A 179 14.91 5.06 8.86
CA ALA A 179 14.27 5.91 9.86
C ALA A 179 14.10 7.32 9.30
N SER A 180 12.88 7.85 9.29
CA SER A 180 12.58 9.14 8.68
C SER A 180 11.56 9.94 9.50
N ARG A 181 11.67 11.27 9.39
CA ARG A 181 10.70 12.23 9.92
C ARG A 181 9.94 12.85 8.77
N LEU A 182 8.67 13.17 8.99
CA LEU A 182 7.85 13.83 7.99
C LEU A 182 7.91 15.36 8.12
N ASP A 183 7.91 16.05 7.00
CA ASP A 183 7.56 17.47 6.97
C ASP A 183 6.05 17.62 7.14
N LEU A 184 5.61 17.72 8.39
CA LEU A 184 4.20 17.85 8.73
C LEU A 184 3.60 19.20 8.30
N ALA A 185 4.43 20.24 8.12
CA ALA A 185 3.96 21.53 7.61
C ALA A 185 3.63 21.43 6.12
N LEU A 186 4.52 20.79 5.35
CA LEU A 186 4.25 20.48 3.94
C LEU A 186 3.04 19.55 3.79
N LEU A 187 2.96 18.49 4.59
CA LEU A 187 1.82 17.57 4.54
C LEU A 187 0.49 18.27 4.83
N ARG A 188 0.45 19.23 5.77
CA ARG A 188 -0.72 20.06 6.04
C ARG A 188 -1.10 20.91 4.82
N ALA A 189 -0.13 21.60 4.21
CA ALA A 189 -0.39 22.40 3.00
C ALA A 189 -0.95 21.53 1.85
N ILE A 190 -0.44 20.32 1.68
CA ILE A 190 -0.95 19.33 0.72
C ILE A 190 -2.37 18.91 1.07
N ALA A 191 -2.64 18.56 2.33
CA ALA A 191 -3.97 18.14 2.80
C ALA A 191 -5.03 19.22 2.61
N ASP A 192 -4.68 20.49 2.85
CA ASP A 192 -5.58 21.64 2.66
C ASP A 192 -5.94 21.82 1.16
N GLN A 193 -5.03 21.51 0.25
CA GLN A 193 -5.30 21.52 -1.20
C GLN A 193 -6.06 20.27 -1.67
N ALA A 194 -5.75 19.11 -1.11
CA ALA A 194 -6.37 17.84 -1.51
C ALA A 194 -7.86 17.78 -1.11
N GLY A 195 -8.18 18.00 0.15
CA GLY A 195 -9.51 17.73 0.70
C GLY A 195 -9.99 16.30 0.47
N ALA A 196 -9.05 15.34 0.30
CA ALA A 196 -9.28 13.98 -0.17
C ALA A 196 -8.23 13.02 0.41
N PRO A 197 -8.40 11.68 0.27
CA PRO A 197 -7.49 10.67 0.80
C PRO A 197 -6.05 10.84 0.33
N LEU A 198 -5.09 10.83 1.27
CA LEU A 198 -3.65 10.85 1.01
C LEU A 198 -3.00 9.51 1.37
N VAL A 199 -1.85 9.25 0.76
CA VAL A 199 -1.06 8.03 0.95
C VAL A 199 0.38 8.39 1.30
N LEU A 200 0.99 7.60 2.17
CA LEU A 200 2.43 7.68 2.47
C LEU A 200 3.14 6.40 2.05
N HIS A 201 4.20 6.54 1.27
CA HIS A 201 5.16 5.49 1.00
C HIS A 201 6.28 5.50 2.06
N GLY A 202 7.09 4.44 2.10
CA GLY A 202 8.20 4.34 3.05
C GLY A 202 7.82 4.19 4.51
N GLY A 203 6.56 3.83 4.82
CA GLY A 203 5.99 3.79 6.16
C GLY A 203 6.70 2.87 7.17
N SER A 204 7.57 1.96 6.69
CA SER A 204 8.33 1.07 7.57
C SER A 204 9.30 1.79 8.51
N GLY A 205 9.74 3.00 8.14
CA GLY A 205 10.74 3.80 8.87
C GLY A 205 10.21 5.08 9.50
N ILE A 206 8.99 5.49 9.20
CA ILE A 206 8.42 6.73 9.73
C ILE A 206 8.22 6.61 11.25
N HIS A 207 8.61 7.65 11.99
CA HIS A 207 8.37 7.73 13.42
C HIS A 207 6.87 7.65 13.74
N GLU A 208 6.50 6.89 14.79
CA GLU A 208 5.09 6.63 15.13
C GLU A 208 4.26 7.90 15.40
N GLU A 209 4.88 8.92 16.00
CA GLU A 209 4.24 10.22 16.23
C GLU A 209 3.85 10.89 14.92
N ASP A 210 4.74 10.84 13.91
CA ASP A 210 4.50 11.40 12.60
C ASP A 210 3.43 10.60 11.84
N VAL A 211 3.40 9.26 12.02
CA VAL A 211 2.30 8.43 11.48
C VAL A 211 0.95 8.88 12.02
N ARG A 212 0.82 9.06 13.34
CA ARG A 212 -0.43 9.51 13.96
C ARG A 212 -0.82 10.92 13.49
N ALA A 213 0.15 11.83 13.41
CA ALA A 213 -0.07 13.18 12.92
C ALA A 213 -0.51 13.20 11.45
N ALA A 214 0.09 12.37 10.60
CA ALA A 214 -0.26 12.26 9.19
C ALA A 214 -1.70 11.72 8.99
N ILE A 215 -2.12 10.73 9.78
CA ILE A 215 -3.48 10.20 9.76
C ILE A 215 -4.49 11.30 10.14
N ALA A 216 -4.18 12.11 11.16
CA ALA A 216 -5.01 13.26 11.53
C ALA A 216 -5.13 14.30 10.42
N LEU A 217 -4.16 14.36 9.49
CA LEU A 217 -4.15 15.23 8.31
C LEU A 217 -4.83 14.61 7.07
N GLY A 218 -5.31 13.37 7.15
CA GLY A 218 -6.06 12.74 6.05
C GLY A 218 -5.32 11.64 5.29
N VAL A 219 -4.20 11.15 5.82
CA VAL A 219 -3.56 9.93 5.29
C VAL A 219 -4.43 8.72 5.63
N VAL A 220 -4.77 7.92 4.61
CA VAL A 220 -5.64 6.73 4.73
C VAL A 220 -4.94 5.42 4.35
N LYS A 221 -3.77 5.49 3.73
CA LYS A 221 -2.96 4.34 3.35
C LYS A 221 -1.49 4.62 3.67
N ILE A 222 -0.81 3.61 4.20
CA ILE A 222 0.63 3.69 4.51
C ILE A 222 1.31 2.41 4.05
N ASN A 223 2.26 2.52 3.10
CA ASN A 223 2.98 1.37 2.55
C ASN A 223 4.00 0.81 3.54
N ILE A 224 3.92 -0.50 3.79
CA ILE A 224 4.77 -1.25 4.71
C ILE A 224 5.38 -2.45 3.96
N GLY A 225 6.61 -2.32 3.49
CA GLY A 225 7.34 -3.42 2.83
C GLY A 225 8.56 -3.85 3.64
N ALA A 226 9.55 -2.98 3.80
CA ALA A 226 10.82 -3.30 4.42
C ALA A 226 10.70 -3.85 5.86
N ALA A 227 9.71 -3.44 6.63
CA ALA A 227 9.50 -3.97 7.98
C ALA A 227 9.07 -5.44 7.95
N LEU A 228 8.21 -5.84 7.00
CA LEU A 228 7.80 -7.23 6.83
C LEU A 228 8.96 -8.10 6.34
N ALA A 229 9.74 -7.60 5.37
CA ALA A 229 10.92 -8.31 4.88
C ALA A 229 11.95 -8.56 5.99
N ARG A 230 12.20 -7.57 6.86
CA ARG A 230 13.07 -7.74 8.03
C ARG A 230 12.51 -8.75 9.03
N ALA A 231 11.20 -8.72 9.30
CA ALA A 231 10.53 -9.65 10.19
C ALA A 231 10.63 -11.09 9.67
N TRP A 232 10.37 -11.28 8.38
CA TRP A 232 10.52 -12.57 7.71
C TRP A 232 11.94 -13.12 7.82
N ASN A 233 12.95 -12.31 7.45
CA ASN A 233 14.35 -12.70 7.50
C ASN A 233 14.80 -13.03 8.93
N HIS A 234 14.35 -12.24 9.92
CA HIS A 234 14.70 -12.46 11.32
C HIS A 234 14.12 -13.79 11.83
N GLY A 235 12.82 -14.03 11.65
CA GLY A 235 12.18 -15.28 12.06
C GLY A 235 12.76 -16.50 11.36
N SER A 236 13.06 -16.39 10.06
CA SER A 236 13.73 -17.47 9.32
C SER A 236 15.13 -17.77 9.89
N SER A 237 15.91 -16.73 10.17
CA SER A 237 17.28 -16.88 10.70
C SER A 237 17.30 -17.50 12.10
N GLU A 238 16.39 -17.08 12.98
CA GLU A 238 16.24 -17.67 14.32
C GLU A 238 15.90 -19.17 14.24
N ALA A 239 14.93 -19.54 13.39
CA ALA A 239 14.52 -20.94 13.23
C ALA A 239 15.62 -21.81 12.66
N LEU A 240 16.37 -21.31 11.65
CA LEU A 240 17.53 -22.01 11.08
C LEU A 240 18.63 -22.21 12.13
N ALA A 241 18.93 -21.20 12.94
CA ALA A 241 19.93 -21.31 14.02
C ALA A 241 19.50 -22.32 15.10
N ALA A 242 18.20 -22.51 15.30
CA ALA A 242 17.64 -23.51 16.21
C ALA A 242 17.52 -24.93 15.58
N ASN A 243 17.99 -25.14 14.35
CA ASN A 243 17.84 -26.37 13.57
C ASN A 243 16.39 -26.84 13.40
N GLU A 244 15.45 -25.90 13.31
CA GLU A 244 14.05 -26.21 13.03
C GLU A 244 13.87 -26.86 11.64
N SER A 245 12.81 -27.64 11.48
CA SER A 245 12.41 -28.15 10.19
C SER A 245 12.00 -27.02 9.23
N HIS A 246 11.93 -27.30 7.91
CA HIS A 246 11.44 -26.30 6.95
C HIS A 246 10.05 -25.76 7.33
N TYR A 247 9.15 -26.57 7.91
CA TYR A 247 7.88 -26.11 8.43
C TYR A 247 8.04 -25.17 9.65
N GLY A 248 9.00 -25.46 10.52
CA GLY A 248 9.35 -24.61 11.66
C GLY A 248 9.86 -23.26 11.21
N VAL A 249 10.73 -23.23 10.18
CA VAL A 249 11.22 -21.97 9.58
C VAL A 249 10.09 -21.13 9.01
N LEU A 250 9.19 -21.72 8.22
CA LEU A 250 8.04 -20.99 7.66
C LEU A 250 7.12 -20.47 8.77
N ARG A 251 6.81 -21.30 9.77
CA ARG A 251 5.96 -20.92 10.89
C ARG A 251 6.53 -19.73 11.67
N GLN A 252 7.80 -19.79 12.05
CA GLN A 252 8.43 -18.74 12.85
C GLN A 252 8.56 -17.43 12.07
N ALA A 253 8.88 -17.52 10.78
CA ALA A 253 8.87 -16.34 9.90
C ALA A 253 7.48 -15.69 9.81
N MET A 254 6.41 -16.49 9.64
CA MET A 254 5.03 -16.01 9.64
C MET A 254 4.63 -15.35 10.96
N GLU A 255 5.00 -15.94 12.09
CA GLU A 255 4.73 -15.38 13.42
C GLU A 255 5.31 -13.96 13.55
N ARG A 256 6.59 -13.77 13.15
CA ARG A 256 7.24 -12.45 13.16
C ARG A 256 6.57 -11.44 12.22
N VAL A 257 6.19 -11.87 11.03
CA VAL A 257 5.44 -11.02 10.08
C VAL A 257 4.08 -10.63 10.68
N CYS A 258 3.35 -11.57 11.26
CA CYS A 258 2.06 -11.33 11.91
C CYS A 258 2.18 -10.32 13.07
N GLU A 259 3.19 -10.45 13.93
CA GLU A 259 3.46 -9.50 15.01
C GLU A 259 3.67 -8.08 14.51
N VAL A 260 4.50 -7.91 13.47
CA VAL A 260 4.74 -6.59 12.86
C VAL A 260 3.48 -6.04 12.22
N ALA A 261 2.72 -6.87 11.49
CA ALA A 261 1.48 -6.44 10.87
C ALA A 261 0.45 -5.98 11.90
N ARG A 262 0.26 -6.73 13.00
CA ARG A 262 -0.63 -6.34 14.10
C ARG A 262 -0.23 -5.00 14.74
N HIS A 263 1.06 -4.82 15.01
CA HIS A 263 1.57 -3.55 15.53
C HIS A 263 1.22 -2.37 14.59
N ARG A 264 1.42 -2.52 13.28
CA ARG A 264 1.11 -1.48 12.30
C ARG A 264 -0.39 -1.21 12.16
N LEU A 265 -1.25 -2.24 12.23
CA LEU A 265 -2.70 -2.08 12.25
C LEU A 265 -3.17 -1.24 13.43
N ARG A 266 -2.63 -1.50 14.62
CA ARG A 266 -2.91 -0.71 15.84
C ARG A 266 -2.40 0.72 15.73
N LEU A 267 -1.15 0.91 15.28
CA LEU A 267 -0.53 2.22 15.09
C LEU A 267 -1.35 3.11 14.14
N CYS A 268 -1.86 2.52 13.07
CA CYS A 268 -2.67 3.21 12.06
C CYS A 268 -4.14 3.42 12.46
N GLY A 269 -4.55 2.95 13.65
CA GLY A 269 -5.94 3.07 14.13
C GLY A 269 -6.93 2.20 13.36
N ALA A 270 -6.44 1.19 12.60
CA ALA A 270 -7.27 0.28 11.82
C ALA A 270 -7.93 -0.81 12.67
N SER A 271 -7.36 -1.16 13.84
CA SER A 271 -7.89 -2.18 14.74
C SER A 271 -9.30 -1.80 15.23
N GLY A 272 -10.25 -2.76 15.12
CA GLY A 272 -11.64 -2.57 15.54
C GLY A 272 -12.50 -1.75 14.59
N GLN A 273 -12.06 -1.50 13.36
CA GLN A 273 -12.82 -0.72 12.35
C GLN A 273 -13.74 -1.61 11.47
N VAL A 274 -14.03 -2.84 11.91
CA VAL A 274 -14.95 -3.80 11.26
C VAL A 274 -15.80 -4.55 12.28
#